data_10f37e7639267205588539cc685b10e1
#
_entry.id   10f37e7639267205588539cc685b10e1
#
_cell.length_a   1.000
_cell.length_b   1.000
_cell.length_c   1.000
_cell.angle_alpha   90.00
_cell.angle_beta   90.00
_cell.angle_gamma   90.00
#
_symmetry.space_group_name_H-M   'P 1'
#
loop_
_entity.id
_entity.type
_entity.pdbx_description
1 polymer ?
#
loop_
_entity_poly.entity_id
_entity_poly.type
_entity_poly.pdbx_seq_one_letter_code
_entity_poly.pdbx_strand_id
1 'polypeptide(L)'
;MTNEENTETNDSTKTKELLIKQLAVQTGLPLSPTPAKQITRDFDGDVIILDHYPLHSINKIKIDKKCICLDDCLIDEESGLIYLDDNYTGRLYVQYMYCIPEEDYSAIIDLMMEYENTPGWDKRASSISEGGVTVSLDTSAGQWGVINSMITDLKNRYNATARMI
;
A
#
# COMPACT_ATOMS: atom_id res chain seq x y z
N MET A 1 19.28 -13.79 32.41
CA MET A 1 19.29 -12.51 31.69
C MET A 1 18.92 -12.79 30.23
N THR A 2 17.66 -13.07 29.89
CA THR A 2 17.23 -13.39 28.48
C THR A 2 15.73 -13.19 28.23
N ASN A 3 15.00 -12.47 29.08
CA ASN A 3 13.54 -12.26 28.87
C ASN A 3 13.13 -10.82 28.48
N GLU A 4 14.03 -9.86 28.53
CA GLU A 4 13.68 -8.45 28.23
C GLU A 4 13.78 -8.13 26.73
N GLU A 5 14.74 -8.71 26.01
CA GLU A 5 14.89 -8.46 24.55
C GLU A 5 13.73 -8.97 23.70
N ASN A 6 13.04 -10.03 24.14
CA ASN A 6 11.90 -10.60 23.38
C ASN A 6 10.59 -9.80 23.54
N THR A 7 10.50 -8.94 24.56
CA THR A 7 9.27 -8.18 24.83
C THR A 7 9.27 -6.86 24.04
N GLU A 8 10.40 -6.19 23.91
CA GLU A 8 10.52 -4.92 23.17
C GLU A 8 10.34 -5.10 21.65
N THR A 9 10.90 -6.17 21.08
CA THR A 9 10.74 -6.45 19.64
C THR A 9 9.29 -6.79 19.28
N ASN A 10 8.56 -7.44 20.15
CA ASN A 10 7.17 -7.82 19.91
C ASN A 10 6.21 -6.62 19.98
N ASP A 11 6.51 -5.63 20.80
CA ASP A 11 5.70 -4.42 20.97
C ASP A 11 5.92 -3.43 19.80
N SER A 12 7.16 -3.29 19.33
CA SER A 12 7.50 -2.48 18.17
C SER A 12 6.85 -3.01 16.88
N THR A 13 6.84 -4.33 16.69
CA THR A 13 6.21 -4.96 15.52
C THR A 13 4.69 -4.73 15.51
N LYS A 14 4.03 -4.88 16.65
CA LYS A 14 2.58 -4.62 16.78
C LYS A 14 2.24 -3.16 16.50
N THR A 15 3.08 -2.24 16.96
CA THR A 15 2.91 -0.80 16.70
C THR A 15 3.02 -0.51 15.20
N LYS A 16 4.04 -1.05 14.52
CA LYS A 16 4.21 -0.90 13.08
C LYS A 16 2.98 -1.41 12.30
N GLU A 17 2.49 -2.61 12.63
CA GLU A 17 1.28 -3.17 11.99
C GLU A 17 0.04 -2.28 12.18
N LEU A 18 -0.11 -1.68 13.36
CA LEU A 18 -1.22 -0.78 13.65
C LEU A 18 -1.14 0.50 12.80
N LEU A 19 0.06 1.07 12.68
CA LEU A 19 0.30 2.27 11.87
C LEU A 19 0.07 2.00 10.37
N ILE A 20 0.48 0.84 9.86
CA ILE A 20 0.18 0.42 8.48
C ILE A 20 -1.35 0.35 8.27
N LYS A 21 -2.10 -0.25 9.18
CA LYS A 21 -3.57 -0.30 9.11
C LYS A 21 -4.19 1.10 9.15
N GLN A 22 -3.67 1.97 10.01
CA GLN A 22 -4.13 3.36 10.10
C GLN A 22 -3.85 4.12 8.79
N LEU A 23 -2.66 3.98 8.21
CA LEU A 23 -2.29 4.57 6.95
C LEU A 23 -3.17 4.04 5.80
N ALA A 24 -3.45 2.73 5.77
CA ALA A 24 -4.35 2.12 4.79
C ALA A 24 -5.77 2.73 4.86
N VAL A 25 -6.30 2.92 6.07
CA VAL A 25 -7.61 3.57 6.26
C VAL A 25 -7.60 5.03 5.82
N GLN A 26 -6.54 5.79 6.13
CA GLN A 26 -6.42 7.21 5.76
C GLN A 26 -6.28 7.42 4.26
N THR A 27 -5.54 6.54 3.59
CA THR A 27 -5.29 6.65 2.14
C THR A 27 -6.36 5.98 1.30
N GLY A 28 -7.01 4.94 1.82
CA GLY A 28 -7.85 4.03 1.05
C GLY A 28 -7.06 3.10 0.14
N LEU A 29 -5.73 3.00 0.32
CA LEU A 29 -4.83 2.20 -0.51
C LEU A 29 -4.60 0.81 0.11
N PRO A 30 -4.39 -0.23 -0.71
CA PRO A 30 -4.08 -1.57 -0.25
C PRO A 30 -2.58 -1.65 0.14
N LEU A 31 -2.26 -1.42 1.41
CA LEU A 31 -0.89 -1.52 1.95
C LEU A 31 -0.54 -2.95 2.40
N SER A 32 -1.47 -3.90 2.27
CA SER A 32 -1.24 -5.32 2.51
C SER A 32 -1.73 -6.11 1.31
N PRO A 33 -1.12 -7.29 1.03
CA PRO A 33 -1.51 -8.10 -0.11
C PRO A 33 -3.01 -8.41 -0.13
N THR A 34 -3.69 -7.86 -1.12
CA THR A 34 -5.15 -7.93 -1.28
C THR A 34 -5.50 -8.84 -2.45
N PRO A 35 -6.32 -9.89 -2.25
CA PRO A 35 -6.65 -10.81 -3.31
C PRO A 35 -7.65 -10.20 -4.31
N ALA A 36 -7.39 -10.40 -5.60
CA ALA A 36 -8.26 -10.00 -6.69
C ALA A 36 -8.49 -11.15 -7.69
N LYS A 37 -9.61 -11.05 -8.39
CA LYS A 37 -9.98 -11.96 -9.48
C LYS A 37 -10.54 -11.14 -10.63
N GLN A 38 -10.00 -11.37 -11.82
CA GLN A 38 -10.45 -10.73 -13.04
C GLN A 38 -10.94 -11.78 -14.02
N ILE A 39 -12.07 -11.50 -14.67
CA ILE A 39 -12.66 -12.38 -15.69
C ILE A 39 -13.02 -11.56 -16.90
N THR A 40 -12.36 -11.84 -18.03
CA THR A 40 -12.68 -11.25 -19.33
C THR A 40 -13.30 -12.34 -20.20
N ARG A 41 -14.53 -12.11 -20.74
CA ARG A 41 -15.28 -13.14 -21.46
C ARG A 41 -14.74 -13.40 -22.85
N ASP A 42 -14.40 -12.33 -23.53
CA ASP A 42 -13.98 -12.34 -24.94
C ASP A 42 -12.57 -11.75 -25.03
N PHE A 43 -11.61 -12.42 -24.37
CA PHE A 43 -10.21 -12.04 -24.45
C PHE A 43 -9.67 -12.43 -25.82
N ASP A 44 -8.96 -11.51 -26.46
CA ASP A 44 -8.28 -11.73 -27.74
C ASP A 44 -7.00 -10.89 -27.74
N GLY A 45 -5.86 -11.56 -27.61
CA GLY A 45 -4.56 -10.88 -27.56
C GLY A 45 -3.47 -11.66 -26.83
N ASP A 46 -2.33 -11.01 -26.72
CA ASP A 46 -1.11 -11.45 -26.06
C ASP A 46 -0.78 -10.62 -24.81
N VAL A 47 -1.61 -9.61 -24.48
CA VAL A 47 -1.40 -8.76 -23.31
C VAL A 47 -2.62 -8.76 -22.41
N ILE A 48 -2.43 -9.07 -21.14
CA ILE A 48 -3.45 -8.96 -20.10
C ILE A 48 -3.19 -7.67 -19.32
N ILE A 49 -4.21 -6.83 -19.23
CA ILE A 49 -4.21 -5.61 -18.39
C ILE A 49 -4.99 -5.93 -17.12
N LEU A 50 -4.35 -5.83 -15.95
CA LEU A 50 -4.99 -6.08 -14.68
C LEU A 50 -5.77 -4.85 -14.19
N ASP A 51 -6.93 -5.09 -13.57
CA ASP A 51 -7.79 -4.03 -13.02
C ASP A 51 -7.17 -3.35 -11.79
N HIS A 52 -6.25 -4.03 -11.10
CA HIS A 52 -5.60 -3.54 -9.88
C HIS A 52 -4.10 -3.78 -9.94
N TYR A 53 -3.35 -2.74 -9.60
CA TYR A 53 -1.88 -2.74 -9.54
C TYR A 53 -1.41 -1.72 -8.49
N PRO A 54 -0.15 -1.72 -8.02
CA PRO A 54 0.92 -2.64 -8.40
C PRO A 54 0.64 -4.10 -8.03
N LEU A 55 1.17 -4.99 -8.86
CA LEU A 55 1.02 -6.43 -8.66
C LEU A 55 1.97 -6.91 -7.56
N HIS A 56 1.46 -7.72 -6.63
CA HIS A 56 2.27 -8.39 -5.62
C HIS A 56 2.61 -9.83 -6.03
N SER A 57 1.64 -10.56 -6.54
CA SER A 57 1.86 -11.93 -7.02
C SER A 57 0.71 -12.41 -7.89
N ILE A 58 1.01 -13.33 -8.80
CA ILE A 58 0.00 -14.02 -9.61
C ILE A 58 -0.14 -15.44 -9.10
N ASN A 59 -1.36 -15.82 -8.75
CA ASN A 59 -1.67 -17.15 -8.29
C ASN A 59 -2.02 -18.07 -9.47
N LYS A 60 -2.70 -17.53 -10.49
CA LYS A 60 -3.21 -18.33 -11.58
C LYS A 60 -3.67 -17.51 -12.77
N ILE A 61 -3.30 -17.96 -13.98
CA ILE A 61 -3.86 -17.50 -15.25
C ILE A 61 -4.48 -18.70 -15.96
N LYS A 62 -5.69 -18.54 -16.48
CA LYS A 62 -6.36 -19.50 -17.33
C LYS A 62 -7.02 -18.81 -18.51
N ILE A 63 -6.92 -19.44 -19.67
CA ILE A 63 -7.71 -19.07 -20.84
C ILE A 63 -8.54 -20.31 -21.21
N ASP A 64 -9.86 -20.18 -21.11
CA ASP A 64 -10.83 -21.27 -21.12
C ASP A 64 -10.50 -22.35 -20.07
N LYS A 65 -10.03 -23.51 -20.52
CA LYS A 65 -9.64 -24.63 -19.66
C LYS A 65 -8.12 -24.79 -19.52
N LYS A 66 -7.34 -24.07 -20.33
CA LYS A 66 -5.87 -24.15 -20.34
C LYS A 66 -5.29 -23.23 -19.25
N CYS A 67 -4.44 -23.77 -18.39
CA CYS A 67 -3.60 -22.97 -17.51
C CYS A 67 -2.41 -22.43 -18.31
N ILE A 68 -2.10 -21.15 -18.12
CA ILE A 68 -0.90 -20.51 -18.69
C ILE A 68 0.21 -20.64 -17.64
N CYS A 69 1.40 -21.03 -18.08
CA CYS A 69 2.58 -21.10 -17.25
C CYS A 69 3.10 -19.68 -17.01
N LEU A 70 3.37 -19.32 -15.77
CA LEU A 70 3.87 -17.98 -15.44
C LEU A 70 5.32 -17.77 -15.89
N ASP A 71 6.10 -18.84 -15.99
CA ASP A 71 7.49 -18.80 -16.45
C ASP A 71 7.61 -18.41 -17.92
N ASP A 72 6.53 -18.58 -18.69
CA ASP A 72 6.45 -18.21 -20.11
C ASP A 72 5.90 -16.79 -20.31
N CYS A 73 5.61 -16.06 -19.22
CA CYS A 73 5.04 -14.71 -19.27
C CYS A 73 6.09 -13.67 -18.85
N LEU A 74 6.07 -12.51 -19.54
CA LEU A 74 6.76 -11.33 -19.04
C LEU A 74 5.76 -10.50 -18.22
N ILE A 75 6.11 -10.20 -16.96
CA ILE A 75 5.22 -9.52 -16.03
C ILE A 75 5.81 -8.16 -15.68
N ASP A 76 5.04 -7.10 -15.89
CA ASP A 76 5.31 -5.76 -15.39
C ASP A 76 4.43 -5.51 -14.15
N GLU A 77 5.05 -5.67 -12.98
CA GLU A 77 4.36 -5.59 -11.69
C GLU A 77 3.84 -4.18 -11.39
N GLU A 78 4.57 -3.13 -11.82
CA GLU A 78 4.21 -1.74 -11.56
C GLU A 78 2.97 -1.30 -12.34
N SER A 79 2.89 -1.67 -13.61
CA SER A 79 1.78 -1.28 -14.48
C SER A 79 0.64 -2.31 -14.52
N GLY A 80 0.84 -3.49 -13.92
CA GLY A 80 -0.14 -4.57 -13.94
C GLY A 80 -0.34 -5.19 -15.31
N LEU A 81 0.70 -5.20 -16.15
CA LEU A 81 0.68 -5.80 -17.49
C LEU A 81 1.32 -7.18 -17.48
N ILE A 82 0.70 -8.12 -18.15
CA ILE A 82 1.22 -9.48 -18.33
C ILE A 82 1.26 -9.76 -19.84
N TYR A 83 2.45 -9.96 -20.36
CA TYR A 83 2.69 -10.31 -21.76
C TYR A 83 2.79 -11.83 -21.87
N LEU A 84 1.93 -12.41 -22.69
CA LEU A 84 1.89 -13.83 -22.96
C LEU A 84 2.87 -14.18 -24.09
N ASP A 85 3.27 -15.45 -24.15
CA ASP A 85 4.16 -16.00 -25.17
C ASP A 85 3.53 -16.13 -26.56
N ASP A 86 2.19 -16.12 -26.64
CA ASP A 86 1.43 -16.28 -27.87
C ASP A 86 0.11 -15.48 -27.80
N ASN A 87 -0.57 -15.37 -28.92
CA ASN A 87 -1.89 -14.76 -28.99
C ASN A 87 -2.96 -15.78 -28.60
N TYR A 88 -3.75 -15.45 -27.60
CA TYR A 88 -4.79 -16.32 -27.08
C TYR A 88 -6.18 -15.71 -27.26
N THR A 89 -7.15 -16.55 -27.54
CA THR A 89 -8.57 -16.17 -27.61
C THR A 89 -9.38 -17.03 -26.66
N GLY A 90 -10.40 -16.46 -26.02
CA GLY A 90 -11.31 -17.20 -25.15
C GLY A 90 -11.65 -16.48 -23.84
N ARG A 91 -12.14 -17.23 -22.87
CA ARG A 91 -12.47 -16.69 -21.56
C ARG A 91 -11.22 -16.65 -20.66
N LEU A 92 -10.75 -15.44 -20.39
CA LEU A 92 -9.64 -15.21 -19.46
C LEU A 92 -10.12 -15.23 -18.00
N TYR A 93 -9.34 -15.89 -17.15
CA TYR A 93 -9.46 -15.86 -15.70
C TYR A 93 -8.09 -15.64 -15.08
N VAL A 94 -7.94 -14.57 -14.32
CA VAL A 94 -6.72 -14.26 -13.55
C VAL A 94 -7.06 -14.18 -12.08
N GLN A 95 -6.24 -14.80 -11.26
CA GLN A 95 -6.26 -14.69 -9.79
C GLN A 95 -4.91 -14.20 -9.33
N TYR A 96 -4.89 -13.07 -8.62
CA TYR A 96 -3.66 -12.39 -8.23
C TYR A 96 -3.83 -11.66 -6.90
N MET A 97 -2.72 -11.19 -6.37
CA MET A 97 -2.67 -10.30 -5.21
C MET A 97 -2.00 -9.00 -5.63
N TYR A 98 -2.50 -7.88 -5.11
CA TYR A 98 -1.95 -6.56 -5.36
C TYR A 98 -1.79 -5.81 -4.03
N CYS A 99 -0.76 -4.97 -3.93
CA CYS A 99 -0.55 -4.04 -2.81
C CYS A 99 0.48 -2.99 -3.20
N ILE A 100 0.45 -1.86 -2.50
CA ILE A 100 1.48 -0.85 -2.60
C ILE A 100 2.80 -1.42 -2.04
N PRO A 101 3.94 -1.29 -2.74
CA PRO A 101 5.24 -1.72 -2.25
C PRO A 101 5.62 -1.05 -0.93
N GLU A 102 6.27 -1.80 -0.01
CA GLU A 102 6.64 -1.27 1.31
C GLU A 102 7.60 -0.08 1.21
N GLU A 103 8.49 -0.08 0.22
CA GLU A 103 9.42 1.01 -0.05
C GLU A 103 8.74 2.37 -0.28
N ASP A 104 7.52 2.39 -0.81
CA ASP A 104 6.79 3.62 -1.09
C ASP A 104 6.16 4.27 0.14
N TYR A 105 5.96 3.51 1.22
CA TYR A 105 5.33 4.04 2.44
C TYR A 105 6.14 3.81 3.72
N SER A 106 7.25 3.07 3.69
CA SER A 106 8.07 2.78 4.88
C SER A 106 8.53 4.06 5.59
N ALA A 107 9.00 5.06 4.85
CA ALA A 107 9.42 6.33 5.40
C ALA A 107 8.28 7.08 6.15
N ILE A 108 7.03 6.93 5.69
CA ILE A 108 5.86 7.50 6.38
C ILE A 108 5.66 6.78 7.72
N ILE A 109 5.75 5.45 7.72
CA ILE A 109 5.60 4.64 8.94
C ILE A 109 6.70 4.96 9.94
N ASP A 110 7.95 5.11 9.50
CA ASP A 110 9.08 5.44 10.38
C ASP A 110 8.89 6.82 11.04
N LEU A 111 8.45 7.82 10.29
CA LEU A 111 8.11 9.14 10.83
C LEU A 111 6.91 9.10 11.79
N MET A 112 5.89 8.27 11.50
CA MET A 112 4.77 8.07 12.41
C MET A 112 5.21 7.40 13.70
N MET A 113 6.08 6.40 13.65
CA MET A 113 6.65 5.74 14.81
C MET A 113 7.49 6.73 15.66
N GLU A 114 8.34 7.53 15.02
CA GLU A 114 9.12 8.57 15.69
C GLU A 114 8.20 9.58 16.37
N TYR A 115 7.16 10.04 15.70
CA TYR A 115 6.15 10.94 16.25
C TYR A 115 5.44 10.34 17.46
N GLU A 116 5.06 9.05 17.43
CA GLU A 116 4.43 8.36 18.56
C GLU A 116 5.38 8.22 19.77
N ASN A 117 6.67 8.01 19.51
CA ASN A 117 7.70 7.81 20.55
C ASN A 117 8.27 9.11 21.12
N THR A 118 8.00 10.28 20.51
CA THR A 118 8.49 11.56 21.01
C THR A 118 7.79 11.94 22.31
N PRO A 119 8.51 12.11 23.43
CA PRO A 119 7.91 12.50 24.71
C PRO A 119 7.40 13.95 24.68
N GLY A 120 6.28 14.19 25.32
CA GLY A 120 5.78 15.53 25.63
C GLY A 120 4.67 16.03 24.71
N TRP A 121 3.80 16.89 25.28
CA TRP A 121 2.66 17.61 24.70
C TRP A 121 1.54 16.68 24.15
N ASP A 122 0.31 17.05 24.34
CA ASP A 122 -0.82 16.37 23.70
C ASP A 122 -0.72 16.61 22.17
N LYS A 123 -0.18 15.62 21.45
CA LYS A 123 0.04 15.63 20.00
C LYS A 123 -1.23 15.89 19.18
N ARG A 124 -2.40 15.84 19.83
CA ARG A 124 -3.71 16.09 19.24
C ARG A 124 -4.23 17.49 19.52
N ALA A 125 -3.58 18.22 20.42
CA ALA A 125 -4.00 19.58 20.73
C ALA A 125 -3.55 20.54 19.63
N SER A 126 -4.51 21.31 19.10
CA SER A 126 -4.21 22.41 18.17
C SER A 126 -3.75 23.68 18.90
N SER A 127 -3.95 23.74 20.23
CA SER A 127 -3.50 24.80 21.11
C SER A 127 -3.30 24.31 22.52
N ILE A 128 -2.38 24.92 23.23
CA ILE A 128 -2.12 24.67 24.66
C ILE A 128 -2.34 25.98 25.40
N SER A 129 -3.13 25.93 26.47
CA SER A 129 -3.37 27.07 27.34
C SER A 129 -2.91 26.73 28.75
N GLU A 130 -1.90 27.43 29.24
CA GLU A 130 -1.38 27.29 30.62
C GLU A 130 -1.08 28.68 31.19
N GLY A 131 -1.53 28.92 32.41
CA GLY A 131 -1.22 30.18 33.11
C GLY A 131 -1.73 31.44 32.40
N GLY A 132 -2.78 31.37 31.57
CA GLY A 132 -3.32 32.50 30.81
C GLY A 132 -2.58 32.79 29.48
N VAL A 133 -1.57 31.97 29.14
CA VAL A 133 -0.91 32.03 27.84
C VAL A 133 -1.43 30.90 26.96
N THR A 134 -1.92 31.25 25.80
CA THR A 134 -2.36 30.26 24.80
C THR A 134 -1.33 30.21 23.68
N VAL A 135 -0.73 29.03 23.47
CA VAL A 135 0.18 28.78 22.35
C VAL A 135 -0.60 27.94 21.33
N SER A 136 -0.82 28.51 20.15
CA SER A 136 -1.38 27.76 19.01
C SER A 136 -0.23 26.95 18.37
N LEU A 137 -0.46 25.65 18.23
CA LEU A 137 0.45 24.76 17.52
C LEU A 137 0.09 24.79 16.05
N ASP A 138 1.01 25.23 15.22
CA ASP A 138 0.86 25.10 13.77
C ASP A 138 1.16 23.65 13.38
N THR A 139 0.10 22.83 13.33
CA THR A 139 0.17 21.43 12.93
C THR A 139 0.57 21.24 11.46
N SER A 140 0.52 22.31 10.66
CA SER A 140 0.94 22.27 9.25
C SER A 140 2.46 22.40 9.06
N ALA A 141 3.14 23.04 10.01
CA ALA A 141 4.59 23.28 9.95
C ALA A 141 5.40 22.26 10.79
N GLY A 142 4.75 21.41 11.59
CA GLY A 142 5.40 20.41 12.42
C GLY A 142 5.63 19.08 11.70
N GLN A 143 6.21 18.11 12.42
CA GLN A 143 6.45 16.75 11.94
C GLN A 143 5.17 16.10 11.37
N TRP A 144 4.00 16.36 11.98
CA TRP A 144 2.71 15.88 11.48
C TRP A 144 2.30 16.51 10.15
N GLY A 145 2.68 17.76 9.90
CA GLY A 145 2.48 18.42 8.60
C GLY A 145 3.27 17.72 7.50
N VAL A 146 4.51 17.31 7.78
CA VAL A 146 5.34 16.53 6.85
C VAL A 146 4.70 15.18 6.57
N ILE A 147 4.27 14.45 7.61
CA ILE A 147 3.58 13.16 7.48
C ILE A 147 2.34 13.30 6.60
N ASN A 148 1.49 14.30 6.84
CA ASN A 148 0.28 14.54 6.05
C ASN A 148 0.58 14.88 4.59
N SER A 149 1.66 15.62 4.31
CA SER A 149 2.11 15.90 2.95
C SER A 149 2.50 14.60 2.24
N MET A 150 3.31 13.76 2.89
CA MET A 150 3.74 12.48 2.32
C MET A 150 2.55 11.52 2.09
N ILE A 151 1.58 11.49 3.01
CA ILE A 151 0.33 10.71 2.85
C ILE A 151 -0.45 11.21 1.63
N THR A 152 -0.52 12.53 1.45
CA THR A 152 -1.21 13.13 0.30
C THR A 152 -0.50 12.80 -1.01
N ASP A 153 0.83 12.85 -1.03
CA ASP A 153 1.64 12.52 -2.20
C ASP A 153 1.51 11.04 -2.57
N LEU A 154 1.56 10.14 -1.57
CA LEU A 154 1.32 8.71 -1.77
C LEU A 154 -0.07 8.48 -2.38
N LYS A 155 -1.10 9.09 -1.80
CA LYS A 155 -2.47 8.99 -2.29
C LYS A 155 -2.64 9.51 -3.71
N ASN A 156 -2.00 10.63 -4.05
CA ASN A 156 -2.06 11.21 -5.39
C ASN A 156 -1.36 10.33 -6.41
N ARG A 157 -0.21 9.75 -6.08
CA ARG A 157 0.54 8.85 -6.94
C ARG A 157 -0.32 7.66 -7.38
N TYR A 158 -0.95 6.98 -6.44
CA TYR A 158 -1.70 5.76 -6.72
C TYR A 158 -3.15 5.98 -7.16
N ASN A 159 -3.81 7.06 -6.73
CA ASN A 159 -5.15 7.39 -7.24
C ASN A 159 -5.14 8.02 -8.64
N ALA A 160 -4.07 8.71 -9.03
CA ALA A 160 -3.94 9.22 -10.40
C ALA A 160 -3.84 8.08 -11.42
N THR A 161 -3.18 7.00 -11.03
CA THR A 161 -2.97 5.82 -11.88
C THR A 161 -4.29 5.05 -12.11
N ALA A 162 -5.18 4.99 -11.11
CA ALA A 162 -6.49 4.33 -11.24
C ALA A 162 -7.50 5.08 -12.16
N ARG A 163 -7.19 6.29 -12.62
CA ARG A 163 -8.09 7.11 -13.48
C ARG A 163 -7.71 7.14 -14.95
N MET A 164 -6.64 6.44 -15.34
CA MET A 164 -6.13 6.46 -16.73
C MET A 164 -6.52 5.22 -17.55
N ILE A 165 -7.52 4.44 -17.09
CA ILE A 165 -8.07 3.28 -17.83
C ILE A 165 -9.53 3.56 -18.21
#